data_2b676caf2d789c3eaff7e2dcda855d35
#
_entry.id   2b676caf2d789c3eaff7e2dcda855d35
#
_cell.length_a   1.000
_cell.length_b   1.000
_cell.length_c   1.000
_cell.angle_alpha   90.00
_cell.angle_beta   90.00
_cell.angle_gamma   90.00
#
_symmetry.space_group_name_H-M   'P 1'
#
loop_
_entity.id
_entity.type
_entity.pdbx_description
1 polymer ?
#
loop_
_entity_poly.entity_id
_entity_poly.type
_entity_poly.pdbx_seq_one_letter_code
_entity_poly.pdbx_strand_id
1 'polypeptide(L)'
;IENSKRLTRAYSTSFSYAIRLLPSDIRDGIYGIYGFVRIADEIVDSFHDFDKQLLLTNFESEVYHAIDNEISLNPVLHSFQLTYHKYNISRDLVEAFLSSMKQDLIKSSYNKEEYLNYIYGSADVVGLMCLKIFVEGDEKEYNRLKKSAMSLGSAFQKVNFLRDIRADYKEL
;
A
#
# COMPACT_ATOMS: atom_id res chain seq x y z
N ILE A 1 -6.53 5.30 13.57
CA ILE A 1 -5.55 6.24 12.98
C ILE A 1 -4.27 6.34 13.81
N GLU A 2 -4.33 6.45 15.14
CA GLU A 2 -3.09 6.63 15.96
C GLU A 2 -2.09 5.47 15.81
N ASN A 3 -2.56 4.22 15.71
CA ASN A 3 -1.69 3.08 15.49
C ASN A 3 -1.04 3.11 14.10
N SER A 4 -1.75 3.52 13.06
CA SER A 4 -1.16 3.74 11.72
C SER A 4 -0.11 4.85 11.73
N LYS A 5 -0.31 5.93 12.50
CA LYS A 5 0.69 6.99 12.69
C LYS A 5 1.95 6.48 13.39
N ARG A 6 1.80 5.67 14.45
CA ARG A 6 2.92 5.05 15.18
C ARG A 6 3.69 4.09 14.26
N LEU A 7 2.98 3.25 13.52
CA LEU A 7 3.56 2.35 12.53
C LEU A 7 4.38 3.14 11.50
N THR A 8 3.80 4.18 10.89
CA THR A 8 4.50 5.02 9.91
C THR A 8 5.79 5.63 10.48
N ARG A 9 5.76 6.13 11.72
CA ARG A 9 6.93 6.72 12.38
C ARG A 9 8.01 5.69 12.70
N ALA A 10 7.63 4.47 13.01
CA ALA A 10 8.58 3.40 13.31
C ALA A 10 9.32 2.93 12.05
N TYR A 11 8.63 2.87 10.90
CA TYR A 11 9.18 2.30 9.67
C TYR A 11 9.72 3.32 8.65
N SER A 12 9.29 4.58 8.69
CA SER A 12 9.75 5.58 7.72
C SER A 12 9.82 6.99 8.31
N THR A 13 11.03 7.46 8.55
CA THR A 13 11.28 8.83 9.00
C THR A 13 10.92 9.85 7.92
N SER A 14 11.37 9.66 6.68
CA SER A 14 11.16 10.58 5.56
C SER A 14 9.68 10.66 5.17
N PHE A 15 9.00 9.52 5.11
CA PHE A 15 7.57 9.49 4.77
C PHE A 15 6.71 10.11 5.88
N SER A 16 7.05 9.83 7.15
CA SER A 16 6.41 10.50 8.30
C SER A 16 6.56 12.01 8.25
N TYR A 17 7.73 12.51 7.85
CA TYR A 17 7.96 13.93 7.69
C TYR A 17 7.15 14.52 6.54
N ALA A 18 7.13 13.84 5.38
CA ALA A 18 6.35 14.26 4.22
C ALA A 18 4.85 14.36 4.52
N ILE A 19 4.28 13.38 5.24
CA ILE A 19 2.86 13.43 5.63
C ILE A 19 2.55 14.65 6.49
N ARG A 20 3.48 15.09 7.37
CA ARG A 20 3.27 16.29 8.20
C ARG A 20 3.17 17.59 7.40
N LEU A 21 3.70 17.62 6.18
CA LEU A 21 3.61 18.78 5.30
C LEU A 21 2.26 18.86 4.57
N LEU A 22 1.48 17.77 4.56
CA LEU A 22 0.14 17.78 3.98
C LEU A 22 -0.85 18.56 4.84
N PRO A 23 -1.97 19.05 4.29
CA PRO A 23 -3.10 19.56 5.05
C PRO A 23 -3.59 18.55 6.09
N SER A 24 -4.05 19.06 7.25
CA SER A 24 -4.40 18.21 8.41
C SER A 24 -5.55 17.23 8.16
N ASP A 25 -6.49 17.62 7.32
CA ASP A 25 -7.74 16.93 6.99
C ASP A 25 -7.54 15.66 6.15
N ILE A 26 -6.44 15.61 5.37
CA ILE A 26 -6.10 14.45 4.52
C ILE A 26 -5.03 13.54 5.13
N ARG A 27 -4.27 13.99 6.15
CA ARG A 27 -3.17 13.21 6.76
C ARG A 27 -3.62 11.86 7.28
N ASP A 28 -4.77 11.82 7.93
CA ASP A 28 -5.30 10.60 8.54
C ASP A 28 -5.60 9.53 7.50
N GLY A 29 -6.10 9.94 6.32
CA GLY A 29 -6.29 9.04 5.19
C GLY A 29 -4.97 8.46 4.68
N ILE A 30 -3.93 9.28 4.52
CA ILE A 30 -2.60 8.80 4.10
C ILE A 30 -2.00 7.84 5.12
N TYR A 31 -2.14 8.11 6.42
CA TYR A 31 -1.73 7.16 7.47
C TYR A 31 -2.51 5.85 7.41
N GLY A 32 -3.81 5.88 7.08
CA GLY A 32 -4.64 4.70 6.90
C GLY A 32 -4.13 3.81 5.77
N ILE A 33 -3.84 4.38 4.58
CA ILE A 33 -3.27 3.65 3.45
C ILE A 33 -1.89 3.10 3.82
N TYR A 34 -1.00 3.94 4.37
CA TYR A 34 0.35 3.51 4.72
C TYR A 34 0.34 2.33 5.69
N GLY A 35 -0.52 2.38 6.71
CA GLY A 35 -0.64 1.29 7.67
C GLY A 35 -1.02 -0.05 7.03
N PHE A 36 -2.00 -0.04 6.13
CA PHE A 36 -2.43 -1.20 5.37
C PHE A 36 -1.29 -1.76 4.52
N VAL A 37 -0.68 -0.91 3.69
CA VAL A 37 0.42 -1.28 2.78
C VAL A 37 1.59 -1.86 3.60
N ARG A 38 2.00 -1.18 4.68
CA ARG A 38 3.16 -1.58 5.45
C ARG A 38 3.00 -2.92 6.17
N ILE A 39 1.81 -3.28 6.64
CA ILE A 39 1.60 -4.59 7.26
C ILE A 39 1.72 -5.70 6.20
N ALA A 40 1.16 -5.50 5.01
CA ALA A 40 1.31 -6.47 3.93
C ALA A 40 2.78 -6.66 3.52
N ASP A 41 3.53 -5.55 3.34
CA ASP A 41 4.97 -5.58 3.09
C ASP A 41 5.71 -6.36 4.19
N GLU A 42 5.43 -6.08 5.46
CA GLU A 42 6.11 -6.71 6.59
C GLU A 42 5.90 -8.23 6.62
N ILE A 43 4.69 -8.69 6.25
CA ILE A 43 4.40 -10.12 6.13
C ILE A 43 5.28 -10.76 5.05
N VAL A 44 5.46 -10.09 3.93
CA VAL A 44 6.24 -10.60 2.79
C VAL A 44 7.73 -10.53 3.09
N ASP A 45 8.22 -9.43 3.65
CA ASP A 45 9.66 -9.18 3.78
C ASP A 45 10.26 -9.78 5.04
N SER A 46 9.56 -9.71 6.21
CA SER A 46 10.23 -9.87 7.50
C SER A 46 9.92 -11.16 8.26
N PHE A 47 8.80 -11.83 8.03
CA PHE A 47 8.37 -12.97 8.85
C PHE A 47 8.93 -14.32 8.36
N HIS A 48 10.27 -14.45 8.30
CA HIS A 48 10.96 -15.63 7.74
C HIS A 48 10.71 -16.91 8.51
N ASP A 49 10.44 -16.85 9.81
CA ASP A 49 10.20 -18.01 10.68
C ASP A 49 8.73 -18.47 10.66
N PHE A 50 7.86 -17.83 9.86
CA PHE A 50 6.42 -18.10 9.83
C PHE A 50 5.95 -18.46 8.42
N ASP A 51 4.78 -19.10 8.34
CA ASP A 51 4.08 -19.33 7.07
C ASP A 51 3.52 -18.01 6.52
N LYS A 52 4.33 -17.32 5.74
CA LYS A 52 3.99 -16.02 5.14
C LYS A 52 2.75 -16.11 4.24
N GLN A 53 2.55 -17.23 3.55
CA GLN A 53 1.41 -17.42 2.67
C GLN A 53 0.10 -17.52 3.46
N LEU A 54 0.12 -18.26 4.57
CA LEU A 54 -1.01 -18.33 5.48
C LEU A 54 -1.28 -16.96 6.14
N LEU A 55 -0.24 -16.26 6.59
CA LEU A 55 -0.36 -14.95 7.20
C LEU A 55 -0.97 -13.93 6.23
N LEU A 56 -0.50 -13.90 4.99
CA LEU A 56 -1.01 -12.98 3.96
C LEU A 56 -2.46 -13.32 3.57
N THR A 57 -2.82 -14.61 3.50
CA THR A 57 -4.19 -15.05 3.23
C THR A 57 -5.14 -14.63 4.35
N ASN A 58 -4.72 -14.78 5.62
CA ASN A 58 -5.51 -14.34 6.77
C ASN A 58 -5.66 -12.82 6.79
N PHE A 59 -4.57 -12.10 6.53
CA PHE A 59 -4.59 -10.63 6.45
C PHE A 59 -5.55 -10.13 5.36
N GLU A 60 -5.51 -10.73 4.16
CA GLU A 60 -6.44 -10.41 3.08
C GLU A 60 -7.90 -10.64 3.50
N SER A 61 -8.19 -11.76 4.16
CA SER A 61 -9.55 -12.04 4.68
C SER A 61 -9.98 -10.98 5.70
N GLU A 62 -9.09 -10.56 6.61
CA GLU A 62 -9.36 -9.50 7.58
C GLU A 62 -9.58 -8.13 6.90
N VAL A 63 -8.84 -7.83 5.82
CA VAL A 63 -9.02 -6.61 5.03
C VAL A 63 -10.42 -6.56 4.43
N TYR A 64 -10.85 -7.63 3.76
CA TYR A 64 -12.19 -7.67 3.16
C TYR A 64 -13.28 -7.66 4.22
N HIS A 65 -13.09 -8.38 5.32
CA HIS A 65 -14.02 -8.33 6.45
C HIS A 65 -14.16 -6.91 7.01
N ALA A 66 -13.04 -6.19 7.15
CA ALA A 66 -13.04 -4.80 7.63
C ALA A 66 -13.78 -3.86 6.68
N ILE A 67 -13.59 -4.02 5.36
CA ILE A 67 -14.27 -3.23 4.33
C ILE A 67 -15.77 -3.55 4.31
N ASP A 68 -16.13 -4.82 4.25
CA ASP A 68 -17.51 -5.25 4.03
C ASP A 68 -18.41 -5.00 5.26
N ASN A 69 -17.85 -5.03 6.47
CA ASN A 69 -18.58 -4.80 7.72
C ASN A 69 -18.33 -3.42 8.35
N GLU A 70 -17.50 -2.58 7.75
CA GLU A 70 -17.14 -1.23 8.22
C GLU A 70 -16.53 -1.21 9.63
N ILE A 71 -15.98 -2.34 10.09
CA ILE A 71 -15.37 -2.49 11.41
C ILE A 71 -14.23 -3.51 11.38
N SER A 72 -13.21 -3.28 12.21
CA SER A 72 -12.15 -4.27 12.47
C SER A 72 -11.64 -4.12 13.91
N LEU A 73 -11.31 -5.25 14.55
CA LEU A 73 -10.58 -5.26 15.82
C LEU A 73 -9.09 -4.98 15.63
N ASN A 74 -8.58 -5.17 14.41
CA ASN A 74 -7.24 -4.72 14.02
C ASN A 74 -7.29 -3.19 13.81
N PRO A 75 -6.62 -2.39 14.66
CA PRO A 75 -6.76 -0.94 14.63
C PRO A 75 -6.15 -0.31 13.35
N VAL A 76 -5.26 -0.99 12.65
CA VAL A 76 -4.72 -0.54 11.37
C VAL A 76 -5.74 -0.76 10.27
N LEU A 77 -6.34 -1.94 10.20
CA LEU A 77 -7.40 -2.24 9.24
C LEU A 77 -8.67 -1.44 9.51
N HIS A 78 -8.98 -1.16 10.77
CA HIS A 78 -10.07 -0.24 11.10
C HIS A 78 -9.79 1.18 10.57
N SER A 79 -8.57 1.66 10.67
CA SER A 79 -8.15 2.95 10.10
C SER A 79 -8.21 2.95 8.57
N PHE A 80 -7.82 1.85 7.95
CA PHE A 80 -7.84 1.70 6.50
C PHE A 80 -9.28 1.67 5.96
N GLN A 81 -10.18 0.86 6.54
CA GLN A 81 -11.57 0.81 6.08
C GLN A 81 -12.29 2.17 6.23
N LEU A 82 -12.04 2.93 7.30
CA LEU A 82 -12.56 4.30 7.43
C LEU A 82 -12.09 5.20 6.27
N THR A 83 -10.82 5.07 5.89
CA THR A 83 -10.24 5.79 4.75
C THR A 83 -10.84 5.33 3.43
N TYR A 84 -10.97 4.01 3.25
CA TYR A 84 -11.54 3.37 2.08
C TYR A 84 -12.94 3.91 1.76
N HIS A 85 -13.83 3.92 2.77
CA HIS A 85 -15.20 4.41 2.60
C HIS A 85 -15.25 5.93 2.44
N LYS A 86 -14.51 6.68 3.28
CA LYS A 86 -14.52 8.15 3.22
C LYS A 86 -14.13 8.71 1.86
N TYR A 87 -13.14 8.10 1.20
CA TYR A 87 -12.60 8.60 -0.07
C TYR A 87 -13.03 7.75 -1.28
N ASN A 88 -13.96 6.83 -1.10
CA ASN A 88 -14.49 5.98 -2.16
C ASN A 88 -13.38 5.27 -2.94
N ILE A 89 -12.46 4.63 -2.20
CA ILE A 89 -11.37 3.84 -2.79
C ILE A 89 -11.98 2.60 -3.47
N SER A 90 -11.57 2.31 -4.70
CA SER A 90 -12.07 1.15 -5.43
C SER A 90 -11.49 -0.15 -4.89
N ARG A 91 -12.33 -1.19 -4.80
CA ARG A 91 -11.93 -2.54 -4.38
C ARG A 91 -10.84 -3.12 -5.28
N ASP A 92 -10.91 -2.86 -6.58
CA ASP A 92 -9.92 -3.31 -7.57
C ASP A 92 -8.49 -2.88 -7.22
N LEU A 93 -8.31 -1.69 -6.62
CA LEU A 93 -6.99 -1.20 -6.21
C LEU A 93 -6.44 -2.02 -5.04
N VAL A 94 -7.30 -2.39 -4.10
CA VAL A 94 -6.95 -3.23 -2.94
C VAL A 94 -6.61 -4.65 -3.39
N GLU A 95 -7.43 -5.21 -4.27
CA GLU A 95 -7.23 -6.55 -4.86
C GLU A 95 -5.92 -6.62 -5.66
N ALA A 96 -5.64 -5.62 -6.50
CA ALA A 96 -4.41 -5.56 -7.27
C ALA A 96 -3.16 -5.46 -6.37
N PHE A 97 -3.23 -4.67 -5.29
CA PHE A 97 -2.15 -4.58 -4.32
C PHE A 97 -1.91 -5.92 -3.60
N LEU A 98 -2.94 -6.54 -3.04
CA LEU A 98 -2.81 -7.82 -2.34
C LEU A 98 -2.36 -8.95 -3.28
N SER A 99 -2.79 -8.92 -4.55
CA SER A 99 -2.32 -9.86 -5.57
C SER A 99 -0.83 -9.69 -5.85
N SER A 100 -0.30 -8.46 -5.89
CA SER A 100 1.15 -8.25 -6.07
C SER A 100 1.96 -8.75 -4.87
N MET A 101 1.46 -8.57 -3.65
CA MET A 101 2.10 -9.11 -2.43
C MET A 101 2.14 -10.65 -2.43
N LYS A 102 1.10 -11.31 -2.92
CA LYS A 102 1.10 -12.77 -3.10
C LYS A 102 2.11 -13.23 -4.14
N GLN A 103 2.32 -12.46 -5.21
CA GLN A 103 3.32 -12.78 -6.23
C GLN A 103 4.74 -12.74 -5.66
N ASP A 104 5.05 -11.80 -4.78
CA ASP A 104 6.36 -11.70 -4.13
C ASP A 104 6.71 -12.93 -3.28
N LEU A 105 5.73 -13.62 -2.71
CA LEU A 105 5.97 -14.86 -1.97
C LEU A 105 6.32 -16.06 -2.85
N ILE A 106 6.01 -16.01 -4.15
CA ILE A 106 6.08 -17.17 -5.04
C ILE A 106 7.16 -16.99 -6.12
N LYS A 107 7.40 -15.75 -6.55
CA LYS A 107 8.26 -15.46 -7.70
C LYS A 107 9.62 -14.91 -7.29
N SER A 108 10.67 -15.53 -7.82
CA SER A 108 12.05 -15.05 -7.70
C SER A 108 12.54 -14.29 -8.96
N SER A 109 11.76 -14.30 -10.05
CA SER A 109 12.10 -13.61 -11.29
C SER A 109 10.85 -13.20 -12.07
N TYR A 110 10.95 -12.11 -12.81
CA TYR A 110 9.86 -11.53 -13.58
C TYR A 110 10.28 -11.34 -15.03
N ASN A 111 9.43 -11.73 -15.99
CA ASN A 111 9.55 -11.26 -17.35
C ASN A 111 9.04 -9.81 -17.45
N LYS A 112 9.18 -9.18 -18.61
CA LYS A 112 8.82 -7.75 -18.79
C LYS A 112 7.36 -7.44 -18.51
N GLU A 113 6.44 -8.31 -18.90
CA GLU A 113 4.99 -8.12 -18.67
C GLU A 113 4.65 -8.31 -17.20
N GLU A 114 5.16 -9.36 -16.58
CA GLU A 114 5.01 -9.63 -15.15
C GLU A 114 5.58 -8.52 -14.30
N TYR A 115 6.74 -7.97 -14.68
CA TYR A 115 7.36 -6.83 -14.01
C TYR A 115 6.47 -5.56 -14.06
N LEU A 116 5.85 -5.28 -15.21
CA LEU A 116 4.93 -4.15 -15.34
C LEU A 116 3.66 -4.36 -14.49
N ASN A 117 3.13 -5.57 -14.48
CA ASN A 117 1.98 -5.94 -13.64
C ASN A 117 2.31 -5.85 -12.14
N TYR A 118 3.52 -6.28 -11.77
CA TYR A 118 4.01 -6.14 -10.40
C TYR A 118 4.11 -4.67 -9.98
N ILE A 119 4.73 -3.81 -10.80
CA ILE A 119 4.80 -2.36 -10.50
C ILE A 119 3.40 -1.76 -10.38
N TYR A 120 2.48 -2.13 -11.26
CA TYR A 120 1.10 -1.67 -11.16
C TYR A 120 0.49 -2.02 -9.81
N GLY A 121 0.58 -3.28 -9.39
CA GLY A 121 -0.01 -3.75 -8.13
C GLY A 121 0.71 -3.23 -6.89
N SER A 122 2.05 -3.19 -6.88
CA SER A 122 2.82 -2.80 -5.69
C SER A 122 2.95 -1.29 -5.50
N ALA A 123 2.86 -0.49 -6.58
CA ALA A 123 3.13 0.95 -6.51
C ALA A 123 2.07 1.84 -7.15
N ASP A 124 1.64 1.56 -8.39
CA ASP A 124 0.72 2.45 -9.10
C ASP A 124 -0.64 2.52 -8.40
N VAL A 125 -1.17 1.38 -7.93
CA VAL A 125 -2.45 1.35 -7.20
C VAL A 125 -2.37 2.05 -5.85
N VAL A 126 -1.23 2.01 -5.18
CA VAL A 126 -1.00 2.78 -3.94
C VAL A 126 -1.05 4.28 -4.23
N GLY A 127 -0.40 4.70 -5.32
CA GLY A 127 -0.50 6.08 -5.83
C GLY A 127 -1.94 6.49 -6.14
N LEU A 128 -2.72 5.57 -6.74
CA LEU A 128 -4.14 5.80 -7.06
C LEU A 128 -5.02 5.89 -5.80
N MET A 129 -4.76 5.07 -4.79
CA MET A 129 -5.45 5.18 -3.48
C MET A 129 -5.13 6.53 -2.81
N CYS A 130 -3.87 6.96 -2.83
CA CYS A 130 -3.48 8.28 -2.33
C CYS A 130 -4.13 9.42 -3.14
N LEU A 131 -4.22 9.27 -4.46
CA LEU A 131 -4.86 10.26 -5.33
C LEU A 131 -6.34 10.47 -4.95
N LYS A 132 -7.08 9.42 -4.61
CA LYS A 132 -8.47 9.55 -4.10
C LYS A 132 -8.58 10.47 -2.90
N ILE A 133 -7.57 10.43 -2.03
CA ILE A 133 -7.50 11.33 -0.86
C ILE A 133 -7.18 12.75 -1.27
N PHE A 134 -6.19 12.94 -2.16
CA PHE A 134 -5.75 14.27 -2.61
C PHE A 134 -6.81 15.04 -3.39
N VAL A 135 -7.68 14.34 -4.10
CA VAL A 135 -8.80 14.96 -4.83
C VAL A 135 -10.12 14.93 -4.05
N GLU A 136 -10.09 14.48 -2.78
CA GLU A 136 -11.25 14.42 -1.89
C GLU A 136 -12.48 13.73 -2.49
N GLY A 137 -12.25 12.72 -3.34
CA GLY A 137 -13.31 11.97 -4.02
C GLY A 137 -13.86 12.62 -5.30
N ASP A 138 -13.27 13.73 -5.78
CA ASP A 138 -13.64 14.31 -7.09
C ASP A 138 -13.23 13.37 -8.23
N GLU A 139 -14.21 12.69 -8.81
CA GLU A 139 -13.98 11.69 -9.88
C GLU A 139 -13.46 12.33 -11.18
N LYS A 140 -13.79 13.58 -11.48
CA LYS A 140 -13.28 14.27 -12.67
C LYS A 140 -11.79 14.55 -12.52
N GLU A 141 -11.37 15.10 -11.39
CA GLU A 141 -9.97 15.34 -11.10
C GLU A 141 -9.18 14.03 -10.95
N TYR A 142 -9.77 13.01 -10.32
CA TYR A 142 -9.19 11.68 -10.25
C TYR A 142 -8.86 11.13 -11.64
N ASN A 143 -9.84 11.13 -12.56
CA ASN A 143 -9.64 10.62 -13.91
C ASN A 143 -8.63 11.46 -14.71
N ARG A 144 -8.58 12.77 -14.50
CA ARG A 144 -7.60 13.66 -15.13
C ARG A 144 -6.17 13.37 -14.68
N LEU A 145 -5.97 13.07 -13.40
CA LEU A 145 -4.65 12.90 -12.77
C LEU A 145 -4.18 11.45 -12.71
N LYS A 146 -5.06 10.47 -12.97
CA LYS A 146 -4.81 9.03 -12.85
C LYS A 146 -3.49 8.60 -13.49
N LYS A 147 -3.26 8.97 -14.75
CA LYS A 147 -2.03 8.60 -15.48
C LYS A 147 -0.76 9.17 -14.82
N SER A 148 -0.82 10.41 -14.34
CA SER A 148 0.31 11.05 -13.68
C SER A 148 0.61 10.39 -12.32
N ALA A 149 -0.42 10.03 -11.56
CA ALA A 149 -0.26 9.32 -10.29
C ALA A 149 0.38 7.94 -10.50
N MET A 150 -0.07 7.17 -11.50
CA MET A 150 0.53 5.89 -11.86
C MET A 150 1.99 6.06 -12.28
N SER A 151 2.30 7.04 -13.15
CA SER A 151 3.69 7.30 -13.57
C SER A 151 4.59 7.66 -12.38
N LEU A 152 4.07 8.37 -11.39
CA LEU A 152 4.79 8.69 -10.16
C LEU A 152 5.02 7.43 -9.31
N GLY A 153 3.99 6.60 -9.12
CA GLY A 153 4.10 5.31 -8.43
C GLY A 153 5.18 4.41 -9.06
N SER A 154 5.10 4.22 -10.37
CA SER A 154 6.10 3.47 -11.14
C SER A 154 7.52 4.04 -11.01
N ALA A 155 7.68 5.37 -10.99
CA ALA A 155 8.97 6.00 -10.82
C ALA A 155 9.55 5.74 -9.43
N PHE A 156 8.76 5.87 -8.37
CA PHE A 156 9.18 5.57 -7.00
C PHE A 156 9.59 4.11 -6.84
N GLN A 157 8.82 3.17 -7.40
CA GLN A 157 9.16 1.75 -7.31
C GLN A 157 10.47 1.41 -8.01
N LYS A 158 10.72 1.99 -9.19
CA LYS A 158 12.00 1.83 -9.89
C LYS A 158 13.18 2.41 -9.10
N VAL A 159 12.98 3.53 -8.41
CA VAL A 159 14.00 4.11 -7.53
C VAL A 159 14.23 3.21 -6.31
N ASN A 160 13.18 2.62 -5.73
CA ASN A 160 13.32 1.66 -4.64
C ASN A 160 14.16 0.45 -5.07
N PHE A 161 13.87 -0.16 -6.21
CA PHE A 161 14.71 -1.26 -6.73
C PHE A 161 16.18 -0.87 -6.87
N LEU A 162 16.46 0.32 -7.43
CA LEU A 162 17.83 0.79 -7.58
C LEU A 162 18.52 1.01 -6.23
N ARG A 163 17.80 1.52 -5.24
CA ARG A 163 18.34 1.73 -3.88
C ARG A 163 18.67 0.41 -3.20
N ASP A 164 17.82 -0.59 -3.39
CA ASP A 164 17.86 -1.82 -2.62
C ASP A 164 18.78 -2.89 -3.26
N ILE A 165 19.19 -2.73 -4.55
CA ILE A 165 20.13 -3.65 -5.27
C ILE A 165 21.32 -4.07 -4.42
N ARG A 166 21.92 -3.16 -3.63
CA ARG A 166 23.10 -3.47 -2.83
C ARG A 166 22.79 -4.35 -1.61
N ALA A 167 21.61 -4.19 -1.04
CA ALA A 167 21.15 -4.99 0.08
C ALA A 167 20.80 -6.39 -0.43
N ASP A 168 19.99 -6.47 -1.48
CA ASP A 168 19.54 -7.71 -2.11
C ASP A 168 20.71 -8.58 -2.58
N TYR A 169 21.77 -7.94 -3.16
CA TYR A 169 22.97 -8.66 -3.61
C TYR A 169 23.81 -9.26 -2.46
N LYS A 170 23.62 -8.83 -1.22
CA LYS A 170 24.35 -9.35 -0.06
C LYS A 170 23.62 -10.50 0.64
N GLU A 171 22.31 -10.63 0.38
CA GLU A 171 21.46 -11.68 0.93
C GLU A 171 21.35 -12.91 0.01
N LEU A 172 21.86 -12.81 -1.25
CA LEU A 172 22.04 -13.90 -2.21
C LEU A 172 23.40 -14.61 -2.02
#